data_8c2cc98ce04707787bdde7b780fefea9
#
_entry.id   8c2cc98ce04707787bdde7b780fefea9
#
_cell.length_a   1.000
_cell.length_b   1.000
_cell.length_c   1.000
_cell.angle_alpha   90.00
_cell.angle_beta   90.00
_cell.angle_gamma   90.00
#
_symmetry.space_group_name_H-M   'P 1'
#
loop_
_entity.id
_entity.type
_entity.pdbx_description
1 polymer ?
#
loop_
_entity_poly.entity_id
_entity_poly.type
_entity_poly.pdbx_seq_one_letter_code
_entity_poly.pdbx_strand_id
1 'polypeptide(L)'
;GTIVGILPDQVPAKEAGGEVAPFMGQPALTMTLVHGLVQRTGCAVCSCYAERVDGGFKIVVMEADPAIYSEDLQTSVAGLNASVAACVKRAPAQYQWEYKRFRRLPPEYPKCYQFKR
;
A
#
# COMPACT_ATOMS: atom_id res chain seq x y z
N GLY A 1 2.69 5.24 24.41
CA GLY A 1 2.33 5.07 23.01
C GLY A 1 3.44 5.46 22.08
N THR A 2 3.56 4.73 20.98
CA THR A 2 4.58 4.95 19.96
C THR A 2 3.90 5.11 18.61
N ILE A 3 4.54 5.85 17.69
CA ILE A 3 4.10 5.97 16.31
C ILE A 3 5.08 5.21 15.43
N VAL A 4 4.55 4.40 14.53
CA VAL A 4 5.36 3.66 13.54
C VAL A 4 4.99 4.14 12.15
N GLY A 5 5.98 4.58 11.39
CA GLY A 5 5.84 4.94 9.98
C GLY A 5 6.16 3.76 9.08
N ILE A 6 5.30 3.49 8.11
CA ILE A 6 5.46 2.39 7.17
C ILE A 6 5.23 2.93 5.76
N LEU A 7 6.02 2.46 4.80
CA LEU A 7 5.85 2.74 3.38
C LEU A 7 5.12 1.55 2.73
N PRO A 8 3.78 1.59 2.65
CA PRO A 8 3.00 0.40 2.29
C PRO A 8 2.92 0.14 0.78
N ASP A 9 3.35 1.10 -0.02
CA ASP A 9 3.27 1.05 -1.48
C ASP A 9 4.47 0.37 -2.14
N GLN A 10 5.33 -0.26 -1.35
CA GLN A 10 6.49 -0.99 -1.84
C GLN A 10 6.23 -2.49 -1.88
N VAL A 11 6.84 -3.17 -2.86
CA VAL A 11 6.80 -4.62 -2.95
C VAL A 11 7.62 -5.22 -1.80
N PRO A 12 7.07 -6.15 -1.01
CA PRO A 12 7.81 -6.75 0.09
C PRO A 12 9.01 -7.57 -0.41
N ALA A 13 10.05 -7.67 0.41
CA ALA A 13 11.19 -8.54 0.14
C ALA A 13 10.75 -10.01 0.06
N LYS A 14 11.49 -10.82 -0.70
CA LYS A 14 11.15 -12.25 -0.87
C LYS A 14 11.02 -12.98 0.46
N GLU A 15 11.89 -12.68 1.40
CA GLU A 15 11.94 -13.30 2.72
C GLU A 15 10.79 -12.86 3.64
N ALA A 16 10.20 -11.72 3.36
CA ALA A 16 9.11 -11.18 4.17
C ALA A 16 7.74 -11.76 3.83
N GLY A 17 7.66 -12.51 2.73
CA GLY A 17 6.36 -12.99 2.22
C GLY A 17 5.53 -11.87 1.63
N GLY A 18 4.21 -12.00 1.72
CA GLY A 18 3.28 -11.03 1.21
C GLY A 18 1.96 -11.68 0.84
N GLU A 19 0.97 -10.86 0.58
CA GLU A 19 -0.36 -11.30 0.13
C GLU A 19 -0.72 -10.55 -1.13
N VAL A 20 -1.26 -11.24 -2.13
CA VAL A 20 -1.75 -10.59 -3.34
C VAL A 20 -3.11 -9.99 -3.07
N ALA A 21 -3.24 -8.69 -3.29
CA ALA A 21 -4.50 -7.97 -3.15
C ALA A 21 -4.59 -6.90 -4.25
N PRO A 22 -5.80 -6.47 -4.64
CA PRO A 22 -5.93 -5.48 -5.68
C PRO A 22 -5.37 -4.12 -5.25
N PHE A 23 -4.64 -3.50 -6.15
CA PHE A 23 -4.24 -2.10 -6.06
C PHE A 23 -4.63 -1.42 -7.36
N MET A 24 -5.55 -0.46 -7.29
CA MET A 24 -6.08 0.26 -8.45
C MET A 24 -6.58 -0.69 -9.55
N GLY A 25 -7.25 -1.77 -9.14
CA GLY A 25 -7.85 -2.75 -10.06
C GLY A 25 -6.91 -3.82 -10.58
N GLN A 26 -5.65 -3.84 -10.16
CA GLN A 26 -4.66 -4.83 -10.59
C GLN A 26 -4.12 -5.62 -9.39
N PRO A 27 -3.86 -6.94 -9.54
CA PRO A 27 -3.24 -7.71 -8.47
C PRO A 27 -1.86 -7.16 -8.13
N ALA A 28 -1.58 -6.99 -6.85
CA ALA A 28 -0.30 -6.49 -6.37
C ALA A 28 0.14 -7.27 -5.13
N LEU A 29 1.38 -7.74 -5.12
CA LEU A 29 1.97 -8.36 -3.94
C LEU A 29 2.17 -7.28 -2.89
N THR A 30 1.58 -7.45 -1.71
CA THR A 30 1.45 -6.44 -0.68
C THR A 30 1.98 -6.94 0.64
N MET A 31 2.64 -6.07 1.40
CA MET A 31 3.17 -6.40 2.72
C MET A 31 2.04 -6.74 3.71
N THR A 32 2.33 -7.64 4.63
CA THR A 32 1.39 -8.07 5.68
C THR A 32 1.70 -7.43 7.05
N LEU A 33 2.72 -6.58 7.12
CA LEU A 33 3.19 -5.98 8.36
C LEU A 33 2.10 -5.16 9.06
N VAL A 34 1.37 -4.34 8.31
CA VAL A 34 0.32 -3.49 8.89
C VAL A 34 -0.78 -4.35 9.50
N HIS A 35 -1.22 -5.40 8.78
CA HIS A 35 -2.20 -6.36 9.31
C HIS A 35 -1.72 -6.96 10.63
N GLY A 36 -0.47 -7.44 10.66
CA GLY A 36 0.11 -8.03 11.87
C GLY A 36 0.14 -7.08 13.05
N LEU A 37 0.51 -5.82 12.83
CA LEU A 37 0.52 -4.79 13.87
C LEU A 37 -0.88 -4.49 14.39
N VAL A 38 -1.84 -4.33 13.50
CA VAL A 38 -3.25 -4.06 13.87
C VAL A 38 -3.80 -5.20 14.72
N GLN A 39 -3.61 -6.45 14.29
CA GLN A 39 -4.15 -7.61 15.00
C GLN A 39 -3.51 -7.81 16.38
N ARG A 40 -2.23 -7.48 16.53
CA ARG A 40 -1.51 -7.65 17.80
C ARG A 40 -1.75 -6.52 18.79
N THR A 41 -1.94 -5.31 18.32
CA THR A 41 -1.95 -4.13 19.18
C THR A 41 -3.28 -3.39 19.21
N GLY A 42 -4.16 -3.62 18.23
CA GLY A 42 -5.39 -2.84 18.08
C GLY A 42 -5.14 -1.37 17.75
N CYS A 43 -3.97 -1.04 17.18
CA CYS A 43 -3.60 0.35 16.89
C CYS A 43 -4.50 0.98 15.83
N ALA A 44 -4.64 2.30 15.92
CA ALA A 44 -5.27 3.08 14.86
C ALA A 44 -4.31 3.25 13.69
N VAL A 45 -4.86 3.31 12.48
CA VAL A 45 -4.09 3.49 11.25
C VAL A 45 -4.61 4.72 10.52
N CYS A 46 -3.70 5.58 10.09
CA CYS A 46 -4.01 6.65 9.16
C CYS A 46 -3.02 6.63 8.00
N SER A 47 -3.47 7.09 6.85
CA SER A 47 -2.63 7.27 5.68
C SER A 47 -2.19 8.73 5.60
N CYS A 48 -0.96 8.97 5.20
CA CYS A 48 -0.49 10.33 4.99
C CYS A 48 0.46 10.40 3.80
N TYR A 49 0.52 11.57 3.20
CA TYR A 49 1.50 11.88 2.16
C TYR A 49 1.85 13.36 2.19
N ALA A 50 3.01 13.68 1.65
CA ALA A 50 3.46 15.05 1.49
C ALA A 50 3.15 15.51 0.07
N GLU A 51 2.22 16.44 -0.07
CA GLU A 51 1.88 17.04 -1.35
C GLU A 51 2.81 18.21 -1.62
N ARG A 52 3.44 18.23 -2.79
CA ARG A 52 4.23 19.39 -3.20
C ARG A 52 3.31 20.53 -3.58
N VAL A 53 3.55 21.68 -2.98
CA VAL A 53 2.82 22.92 -3.23
C VAL A 53 3.83 24.04 -3.44
N ASP A 54 3.35 25.20 -3.90
CA ASP A 54 4.23 26.38 -4.05
C ASP A 54 4.84 26.74 -2.70
N GLY A 55 6.18 26.81 -2.66
CA GLY A 55 6.94 27.17 -1.46
C GLY A 55 7.19 26.03 -0.47
N GLY A 56 6.81 24.79 -0.78
CA GLY A 56 7.10 23.68 0.13
C GLY A 56 6.19 22.46 -0.03
N PHE A 57 5.82 21.87 1.11
CA PHE A 57 5.00 20.67 1.17
C PHE A 57 3.81 20.87 2.09
N LYS A 58 2.71 20.25 1.74
CA LYS A 58 1.52 20.13 2.58
C LYS A 58 1.37 18.68 3.00
N ILE A 59 1.33 18.43 4.30
CA ILE A 59 1.10 17.08 4.82
C ILE A 59 -0.41 16.83 4.86
N VAL A 60 -0.84 15.80 4.15
CA VAL A 60 -2.24 15.38 4.13
C VAL A 60 -2.37 14.08 4.92
N VAL A 61 -3.26 14.06 5.89
CA VAL A 61 -3.55 12.88 6.72
C VAL A 61 -4.99 12.47 6.48
N MET A 62 -5.20 11.19 6.23
CA MET A 62 -6.52 10.62 5.94
C MET A 62 -6.75 9.39 6.80
N GLU A 63 -7.98 9.15 7.18
CA GLU A 63 -8.34 7.88 7.80
C GLU A 63 -8.07 6.73 6.81
N ALA A 64 -7.59 5.61 7.34
CA ALA A 64 -7.43 4.40 6.54
C ALA A 64 -8.80 3.81 6.20
N ASP A 65 -8.86 3.06 5.09
CA ASP A 65 -10.06 2.29 4.76
C ASP A 65 -10.40 1.33 5.91
N PRO A 66 -11.67 1.28 6.37
CA PRO A 66 -12.06 0.44 7.52
C PRO A 66 -11.72 -1.05 7.35
N ALA A 67 -11.62 -1.55 6.12
CA ALA A 67 -11.25 -2.93 5.85
C ALA A 67 -9.87 -3.30 6.42
N ILE A 68 -9.00 -2.30 6.66
CA ILE A 68 -7.65 -2.51 7.20
C ILE A 68 -7.69 -3.19 8.59
N TYR A 69 -8.77 -3.03 9.32
CA TYR A 69 -8.95 -3.61 10.66
C TYR A 69 -9.54 -5.02 10.64
N SER A 70 -9.84 -5.57 9.49
CA SER A 70 -10.40 -6.92 9.36
C SER A 70 -9.44 -7.98 9.90
N GLU A 71 -9.98 -9.00 10.57
CA GLU A 71 -9.21 -10.18 10.96
C GLU A 71 -8.79 -11.02 9.75
N ASP A 72 -9.56 -10.96 8.65
CA ASP A 72 -9.24 -11.64 7.41
C ASP A 72 -8.07 -10.94 6.72
N LEU A 73 -6.97 -11.68 6.52
CA LEU A 73 -5.75 -11.14 5.92
C LEU A 73 -6.00 -10.51 4.55
N GLN A 74 -6.71 -11.21 3.67
CA GLN A 74 -6.98 -10.73 2.31
C GLN A 74 -7.76 -9.41 2.33
N THR A 75 -8.79 -9.33 3.16
CA THR A 75 -9.61 -8.12 3.32
C THR A 75 -8.79 -6.96 3.88
N SER A 76 -8.00 -7.23 4.90
CA SER A 76 -7.14 -6.23 5.55
C SER A 76 -6.10 -5.66 4.59
N VAL A 77 -5.43 -6.52 3.83
CA VAL A 77 -4.41 -6.10 2.86
C VAL A 77 -5.03 -5.34 1.69
N ALA A 78 -6.22 -5.74 1.23
CA ALA A 78 -6.98 -4.98 0.25
C ALA A 78 -7.34 -3.58 0.77
N GLY A 79 -7.69 -3.48 2.05
CA GLY A 79 -7.95 -2.20 2.73
C GLY A 79 -6.71 -1.31 2.78
N LEU A 80 -5.54 -1.88 3.01
CA LEU A 80 -4.28 -1.15 2.94
C LEU A 80 -4.05 -0.55 1.55
N ASN A 81 -4.22 -1.35 0.50
CA ASN A 81 -4.08 -0.88 -0.87
C ASN A 81 -5.13 0.16 -1.26
N ALA A 82 -6.36 0.02 -0.77
CA ALA A 82 -7.42 1.01 -0.98
C ALA A 82 -7.06 2.35 -0.31
N SER A 83 -6.44 2.31 0.86
CA SER A 83 -5.97 3.50 1.57
C SER A 83 -4.88 4.23 0.78
N VAL A 84 -3.91 3.49 0.25
CA VAL A 84 -2.87 4.07 -0.61
C VAL A 84 -3.47 4.65 -1.89
N ALA A 85 -4.39 3.93 -2.53
CA ALA A 85 -5.05 4.39 -3.75
C ALA A 85 -5.84 5.70 -3.52
N ALA A 86 -6.47 5.85 -2.35
CA ALA A 86 -7.16 7.08 -1.99
C ALA A 86 -6.20 8.27 -1.93
N CYS A 87 -4.99 8.07 -1.38
CA CYS A 87 -3.95 9.10 -1.38
C CYS A 87 -3.50 9.45 -2.81
N VAL A 88 -3.26 8.43 -3.64
CA VAL A 88 -2.85 8.62 -5.05
C VAL A 88 -3.89 9.42 -5.84
N LYS A 89 -5.17 9.13 -5.64
CA LYS A 89 -6.27 9.82 -6.34
C LYS A 89 -6.37 11.30 -6.00
N ARG A 90 -5.89 11.72 -4.84
CA ARG A 90 -5.87 13.14 -4.46
C ARG A 90 -4.78 13.93 -5.16
N ALA A 91 -3.65 13.31 -5.48
CA ALA A 91 -2.51 13.95 -6.15
C ALA A 91 -1.86 12.99 -7.14
N PRO A 92 -2.58 12.56 -8.18
CA PRO A 92 -2.09 11.49 -9.07
C PRO A 92 -0.83 11.89 -9.84
N ALA A 93 -0.64 13.16 -10.15
CA ALA A 93 0.55 13.64 -10.85
C ALA A 93 1.83 13.55 -10.00
N GLN A 94 1.71 13.43 -8.70
CA GLN A 94 2.84 13.38 -7.77
C GLN A 94 3.19 11.96 -7.31
N TYR A 95 2.40 10.95 -7.71
CA TYR A 95 2.70 9.56 -7.37
C TYR A 95 3.90 9.06 -8.18
N GLN A 96 4.66 8.18 -7.55
CA GLN A 96 5.89 7.62 -8.12
C GLN A 96 5.58 6.45 -9.07
N TRP A 97 4.99 6.76 -10.24
CA TRP A 97 4.52 5.77 -11.21
C TRP A 97 5.64 4.90 -11.81
N GLU A 98 6.88 5.37 -11.81
CA GLU A 98 8.03 4.62 -12.31
C GLU A 98 8.42 3.45 -11.41
N TYR A 99 7.95 3.42 -10.17
CA TYR A 99 8.19 2.28 -9.30
C TYR A 99 7.36 1.07 -9.77
N LYS A 100 8.02 -0.06 -9.91
CA LYS A 100 7.39 -1.31 -10.41
C LYS A 100 6.58 -1.99 -9.30
N ARG A 101 5.42 -1.45 -9.00
CA ARG A 101 4.55 -1.90 -7.90
C ARG A 101 3.99 -3.30 -8.11
N PHE A 102 3.79 -3.72 -9.36
CA PHE A 102 3.12 -4.98 -9.71
C PHE A 102 4.11 -6.10 -10.05
N ARG A 103 5.32 -6.01 -9.56
CA ARG A 103 6.35 -7.06 -9.77
C ARG A 103 6.26 -8.15 -8.71
N ARG A 104 6.94 -9.26 -8.96
CA ARG A 104 7.07 -10.41 -8.05
C ARG A 104 5.75 -11.09 -7.72
N LEU A 105 4.78 -11.02 -8.59
CA LEU A 105 3.55 -11.79 -8.46
C LEU A 105 3.84 -13.28 -8.55
N PRO A 106 3.06 -14.13 -7.83
CA PRO A 106 3.13 -15.58 -8.02
C PRO A 106 2.91 -16.00 -9.48
N PRO A 107 3.42 -17.19 -9.89
CA PRO A 107 3.37 -17.63 -11.31
C PRO A 107 1.97 -17.70 -11.93
N GLU A 108 0.93 -17.90 -11.13
CA GLU A 108 -0.47 -17.95 -11.59
C GLU A 108 -1.02 -16.59 -12.06
N TYR A 109 -0.31 -15.49 -11.77
CA TYR A 109 -0.70 -14.17 -12.19
C TYR A 109 0.06 -13.73 -13.45
N PRO A 110 -0.60 -12.98 -14.37
CA PRO A 110 0.09 -12.47 -15.55
C PRO A 110 1.16 -11.44 -15.16
N LYS A 111 2.27 -11.45 -15.89
CA LYS A 111 3.34 -10.47 -15.67
C LYS A 111 2.94 -9.12 -16.26
N CYS A 112 2.93 -8.08 -15.42
CA CYS A 112 2.64 -6.71 -15.86
C CYS A 112 3.81 -6.07 -16.63
N TYR A 113 5.04 -6.47 -16.30
CA TYR A 113 6.24 -5.88 -16.91
C TYR A 113 6.89 -6.91 -17.81
N GLN A 114 6.89 -6.64 -19.11
CA GLN A 114 7.54 -7.48 -20.11
C GLN A 114 8.59 -6.63 -20.81
N PHE A 115 9.85 -7.01 -20.66
CA PHE A 115 10.93 -6.37 -21.37
C PHE A 115 11.26 -7.23 -22.59
N LYS A 116 11.03 -6.68 -23.76
CA LYS A 116 11.57 -7.22 -25.01
C LYS A 116 12.96 -6.64 -25.20
N ARG A 117 13.94 -7.53 -25.28
CA ARG A 117 15.30 -7.15 -25.73
C ARG A 117 15.36 -7.19 -27.24
#